data_c1cb1b4be4c38cf4164959b74cb0b315
#
_entry.id   c1cb1b4be4c38cf4164959b74cb0b315
#
_cell.length_a   1.000
_cell.length_b   1.000
_cell.length_c   1.000
_cell.angle_alpha   90.00
_cell.angle_beta   90.00
_cell.angle_gamma   90.00
#
_symmetry.space_group_name_H-M   'P 1'
#
loop_
_entity.id
_entity.type
_entity.pdbx_description
1 polymer ?
#
loop_
_entity_poly.entity_id
_entity_poly.type
_entity_poly.pdbx_seq_one_letter_code
_entity_poly.pdbx_strand_id
1 'polypeptide(L)'
;MTDFKDILIKYMEELDCSSKELADSSGLSAATISRYRSGERIPDVESDNLKQLIYGIVKLAQKRNLSSINDITVHSDFLRFLPDI
;
A
#
# COMPACT_ATOMS: atom_id res chain seq x y z
N MET A 1 3.10 -16.68 7.77
CA MET A 1 1.72 -16.18 7.85
C MET A 1 1.61 -14.83 7.13
N THR A 2 0.66 -14.68 6.24
CA THR A 2 0.50 -13.44 5.46
C THR A 2 -0.22 -12.39 6.30
N ASP A 3 0.33 -11.19 6.34
CA ASP A 3 -0.29 -10.06 7.03
C ASP A 3 -0.19 -8.80 6.18
N PHE A 4 -0.59 -7.64 6.73
CA PHE A 4 -0.62 -6.38 5.99
C PHE A 4 0.73 -6.05 5.34
N LYS A 5 1.83 -6.18 6.09
CA LYS A 5 3.15 -5.82 5.56
C LYS A 5 3.54 -6.69 4.37
N ASP A 6 3.17 -7.97 4.39
CA ASP A 6 3.49 -8.89 3.29
C ASP A 6 2.76 -8.48 2.01
N ILE A 7 1.51 -8.04 2.13
CA ILE A 7 0.73 -7.56 0.99
C ILE A 7 1.33 -6.27 0.44
N LEU A 8 1.74 -5.36 1.33
CA LEU A 8 2.38 -4.12 0.90
C LEU A 8 3.69 -4.39 0.16
N ILE A 9 4.53 -5.27 0.71
CA ILE A 9 5.80 -5.64 0.08
C ILE A 9 5.55 -6.27 -1.29
N LYS A 10 4.55 -7.14 -1.40
CA LYS A 10 4.18 -7.77 -2.67
C LYS A 10 3.84 -6.71 -3.73
N TYR A 11 3.01 -5.72 -3.38
CA TYR A 11 2.67 -4.65 -4.33
C TYR A 11 3.88 -3.82 -4.70
N MET A 12 4.73 -3.50 -3.73
CA MET A 12 5.95 -2.73 -4.02
C MET A 12 6.90 -3.49 -4.94
N GLU A 13 6.99 -4.81 -4.78
CA GLU A 13 7.80 -5.64 -5.68
C GLU A 13 7.20 -5.71 -7.09
N GLU A 14 5.89 -5.89 -7.20
CA GLU A 14 5.20 -5.92 -8.49
C GLU A 14 5.34 -4.58 -9.23
N LEU A 15 5.29 -3.47 -8.48
CA LEU A 15 5.45 -2.13 -9.03
C LEU A 15 6.90 -1.75 -9.24
N ASP A 16 7.83 -2.52 -8.70
CA ASP A 16 9.26 -2.21 -8.71
C ASP A 16 9.49 -0.78 -8.22
N CYS A 17 8.90 -0.44 -7.08
CA CYS A 17 9.00 0.90 -6.51
C CYS A 17 9.67 0.88 -5.14
N SER A 18 10.37 1.98 -4.85
CA SER A 18 10.99 2.18 -3.55
C SER A 18 9.99 2.80 -2.56
N SER A 19 10.34 2.81 -1.28
CA SER A 19 9.53 3.50 -0.27
C SER A 19 9.38 4.99 -0.60
N LYS A 20 10.42 5.60 -1.16
CA LYS A 20 10.38 7.00 -1.56
C LYS A 20 9.40 7.25 -2.71
N GLU A 21 9.43 6.38 -3.72
CA GLU A 21 8.50 6.50 -4.84
C GLU A 21 7.06 6.37 -4.40
N LEU A 22 6.80 5.40 -3.52
CA LEU A 22 5.45 5.21 -3.01
C LEU A 22 5.03 6.38 -2.11
N ALA A 23 5.96 6.91 -1.32
CA ALA A 23 5.69 8.11 -0.51
C ALA A 23 5.29 9.28 -1.41
N ASP A 24 6.06 9.54 -2.47
CA ASP A 24 5.78 10.62 -3.39
C ASP A 24 4.42 10.44 -4.09
N SER A 25 4.09 9.21 -4.45
CA SER A 25 2.83 8.91 -5.13
C SER A 25 1.62 8.97 -4.20
N SER A 26 1.79 8.57 -2.95
CA SER A 26 0.68 8.48 -1.99
C SER A 26 0.45 9.76 -1.21
N GLY A 27 1.46 10.62 -1.11
CA GLY A 27 1.42 11.77 -0.23
C GLY A 27 1.79 11.47 1.22
N LEU A 28 2.15 10.22 1.51
CA LEU A 28 2.63 9.84 2.84
C LEU A 28 4.14 10.05 2.92
N SER A 29 4.68 10.15 4.13
CA SER A 29 6.12 10.27 4.30
C SER A 29 6.81 8.93 4.06
N ALA A 30 8.08 9.00 3.64
CA ALA A 30 8.88 7.79 3.46
C ALA A 30 9.03 7.01 4.78
N ALA A 31 9.10 7.72 5.90
CA ALA A 31 9.17 7.09 7.22
C ALA A 31 7.91 6.29 7.51
N THR A 32 6.73 6.83 7.17
CA THR A 32 5.47 6.14 7.35
C THR A 32 5.41 4.87 6.50
N ILE A 33 5.82 4.96 5.23
CA ILE A 33 5.87 3.80 4.34
C ILE A 33 6.82 2.73 4.90
N SER A 34 8.00 3.14 5.38
CA SER A 34 8.96 2.21 5.96
C SER A 34 8.40 1.48 7.18
N ARG A 35 7.64 2.17 8.03
CA ARG A 35 7.03 1.56 9.23
C ARG A 35 5.94 0.56 8.85
N TYR A 36 5.14 0.86 7.83
CA TYR A 36 4.15 -0.08 7.33
C TYR A 36 4.82 -1.31 6.71
N ARG A 37 5.91 -1.09 5.98
CA ARG A 37 6.65 -2.15 5.31
C ARG A 37 7.36 -3.07 6.30
N SER A 38 7.83 -2.55 7.42
CA SER A 38 8.49 -3.34 8.46
C SER A 38 7.51 -4.05 9.40
N GLY A 39 6.24 -3.68 9.36
CA GLY A 39 5.23 -4.17 10.29
C GLY A 39 5.20 -3.44 11.61
N GLU A 40 6.03 -2.40 11.77
CA GLU A 40 6.05 -1.59 13.00
C GLU A 40 4.73 -0.85 13.21
N ARG A 41 4.07 -0.48 12.12
CA ARG A 41 2.76 0.16 12.14
C ARG A 41 1.83 -0.48 11.14
N ILE A 42 0.54 -0.45 11.45
CA ILE A 42 -0.53 -0.91 10.58
C ILE A 42 -1.56 0.22 10.51
N PRO A 43 -2.00 0.67 9.32
CA PRO A 43 -3.01 1.72 9.23
C PRO A 43 -4.38 1.20 9.66
N ASP A 44 -5.22 2.07 10.20
CA ASP A 44 -6.60 1.73 10.50
C ASP A 44 -7.39 1.58 9.19
N VAL A 45 -8.39 0.69 9.21
CA VAL A 45 -9.18 0.36 8.01
C VAL A 45 -9.91 1.57 7.42
N GLU A 46 -10.25 2.57 8.25
CA GLU A 46 -10.96 3.77 7.81
C GLU A 46 -10.08 5.01 7.78
N SER A 47 -8.77 4.84 7.97
CA SER A 47 -7.87 5.99 8.05
C SER A 47 -7.61 6.61 6.68
N ASP A 48 -7.31 7.90 6.68
CA ASP A 48 -6.88 8.60 5.47
C ASP A 48 -5.55 8.04 4.98
N ASN A 49 -4.69 7.59 5.89
CA ASN A 49 -3.40 6.99 5.52
C ASN A 49 -3.59 5.75 4.64
N LEU A 50 -4.57 4.90 4.97
CA LEU A 50 -4.85 3.74 4.14
C LEU A 50 -5.36 4.15 2.76
N LYS A 51 -6.26 5.13 2.71
CA LYS A 51 -6.78 5.65 1.43
C LYS A 51 -5.67 6.22 0.57
N GLN A 52 -4.77 6.99 1.18
CA GLN A 52 -3.63 7.57 0.47
C GLN A 52 -2.68 6.49 -0.02
N LEU A 53 -2.44 5.47 0.79
CA LEU A 53 -1.58 4.34 0.40
C LEU A 53 -2.15 3.62 -0.82
N ILE A 54 -3.43 3.32 -0.81
CA ILE A 54 -4.11 2.67 -1.93
C ILE A 54 -4.02 3.54 -3.18
N TYR A 55 -4.31 4.83 -3.04
CA TYR A 55 -4.22 5.78 -4.14
C TYR A 55 -2.82 5.79 -4.76
N GLY A 56 -1.78 5.81 -3.91
CA GLY A 56 -0.39 5.81 -4.39
C GLY A 56 -0.04 4.55 -5.16
N ILE A 57 -0.47 3.40 -4.67
CA ILE A 57 -0.24 2.11 -5.34
C ILE A 57 -0.94 2.09 -6.70
N VAL A 58 -2.20 2.49 -6.75
CA VAL A 58 -2.98 2.49 -7.99
C VAL A 58 -2.39 3.47 -8.99
N LYS A 59 -1.98 4.65 -8.53
CA LYS A 59 -1.37 5.66 -9.40
C LYS A 59 -0.08 5.15 -10.04
N LEU A 60 0.78 4.48 -9.26
CA LEU A 60 2.00 3.87 -9.79
C LEU A 60 1.68 2.75 -10.78
N ALA A 61 0.66 1.95 -10.48
CA ALA A 61 0.23 0.87 -11.37
C ALA A 61 -0.23 1.43 -12.72
N GLN A 62 -1.01 2.51 -12.71
CA GLN A 62 -1.44 3.17 -13.95
C GLN A 62 -0.25 3.69 -14.75
N LYS A 63 0.71 4.28 -14.06
CA LYS A 63 1.91 4.81 -14.69
C LYS A 63 2.74 3.69 -15.35
N ARG A 64 2.69 2.48 -14.79
CA ARG A 64 3.43 1.32 -15.30
C ARG A 64 2.59 0.39 -16.16
N ASN A 65 1.36 0.78 -16.49
CA ASN A 65 0.42 -0.01 -17.31
C ASN A 65 0.10 -1.39 -16.70
N LEU A 66 0.00 -1.45 -15.38
CA LEU A 66 -0.36 -2.66 -14.66
C LEU A 66 -1.85 -2.63 -14.29
N SER A 67 -2.70 -2.89 -15.26
CA SER A 67 -4.15 -2.76 -15.12
C SER A 67 -4.78 -3.77 -14.14
N SER A 68 -4.07 -4.85 -13.82
CA SER A 68 -4.54 -5.82 -12.84
C SER A 68 -4.51 -5.26 -11.41
N ILE A 69 -3.71 -4.22 -11.16
CA ILE A 69 -3.65 -3.54 -9.89
C ILE A 69 -4.58 -2.33 -9.95
N ASN A 70 -5.77 -2.47 -9.40
CA ASN A 70 -6.77 -1.41 -9.41
C ASN A 70 -7.26 -1.13 -7.99
N ASP A 71 -8.01 -0.04 -7.84
CA ASP A 71 -8.48 0.43 -6.54
C ASP A 71 -9.26 -0.64 -5.77
N ILE A 72 -10.15 -1.34 -6.45
CA ILE A 72 -10.99 -2.36 -5.82
C ILE A 72 -10.15 -3.53 -5.32
N THR A 73 -9.23 -4.02 -6.15
CA THR A 73 -8.38 -5.16 -5.81
C THR A 73 -7.44 -4.82 -4.65
N VAL A 74 -6.79 -3.67 -4.70
CA VAL A 74 -5.85 -3.24 -3.66
C VAL A 74 -6.58 -3.04 -2.33
N HIS A 75 -7.72 -2.37 -2.35
CA HIS A 75 -8.52 -2.13 -1.16
C HIS A 75 -8.97 -3.45 -0.53
N SER A 76 -9.48 -4.36 -1.34
CA SER A 76 -9.92 -5.67 -0.89
C SER A 76 -8.78 -6.48 -0.26
N ASP A 77 -7.60 -6.48 -0.89
CA ASP A 77 -6.45 -7.20 -0.38
C ASP A 77 -6.01 -6.66 0.97
N PHE A 78 -5.93 -5.33 1.11
CA PHE A 78 -5.52 -4.74 2.38
C PHE A 78 -6.55 -5.00 3.49
N LEU A 79 -7.84 -4.85 3.20
CA LEU A 79 -8.88 -5.08 4.20
C LEU A 79 -8.87 -6.51 4.73
N ARG A 80 -8.51 -7.47 3.90
CA ARG A 80 -8.46 -8.88 4.29
C ARG A 80 -7.44 -9.13 5.41
N PHE A 81 -6.38 -8.34 5.47
CA PHE A 81 -5.27 -8.55 6.40
C PHE A 81 -5.15 -7.47 7.46
N LEU A 82 -6.11 -6.55 7.54
CA LEU A 82 -6.13 -5.55 8.60
C LEU A 82 -7.01 -6.04 9.77
N PRO A 83 -6.64 -5.66 11.00
CA PRO A 83 -7.48 -6.03 12.15
C PRO A 83 -8.87 -5.43 12.01
N ASP A 84 -9.86 -6.24 12.31
CA ASP A 84 -11.25 -5.79 12.35
C ASP A 84 -11.53 -5.35 13.78
N ILE A 85 -11.75 -4.07 13.98
CA ILE A 85 -11.98 -3.51 15.31
C ILE A 85 -13.46 -3.26 15.52
#